data_96134bbea213b8ec5a02686fd0844fbd
#
_entry.id   96134bbea213b8ec5a02686fd0844fbd
#
_cell.length_a   1.000
_cell.length_b   1.000
_cell.length_c   1.000
_cell.angle_alpha   90.00
_cell.angle_beta   90.00
_cell.angle_gamma   90.00
#
_symmetry.space_group_name_H-M   'P 1'
#
loop_
_entity.id
_entity.type
_entity.pdbx_description
1 polymer ?
#
loop_
_entity_poly.entity_id
_entity_poly.type
_entity_poly.pdbx_seq_one_letter_code
_entity_poly.pdbx_strand_id
1 'polypeptide(L)'
;MAEQNETSEIDLLYEGNDKLEKIFGEDFVDENQDNIELYINGEKNELTSEYELKKGINNIKLVIKNKLENLSFMFDESKTLKNIDGLKYLNTENCESFESLFNGCSSLTDIKALENWNVSNVTNFRGMFQGCSSLSEIESLQNWDVKNGEDFSFMFQGCKSLTNINGLKNWNVSKGEGFDSMFEGCELLSDIRALEFWDVSNGNNFESMFLECSSLSDIKPLERWNVANGNNFMGMFSKCSSLSDITPLEYWNVSNGDGFTFMFSECSSLTNIKKLQKWNVQNGQGFEDMFADCSLLKDSEINELFEKWKI
;
A
#
# COMPACT_ATOMS: atom_id res chain seq x y z
N MET A 1 -28.93 -29.94 5.59
CA MET A 1 -29.58 -29.03 4.65
C MET A 1 -28.53 -28.78 3.59
N ALA A 2 -28.79 -29.02 2.32
CA ALA A 2 -27.81 -28.69 1.27
C ALA A 2 -27.62 -27.16 1.28
N GLU A 3 -26.40 -26.69 1.50
CA GLU A 3 -26.03 -25.31 1.23
C GLU A 3 -26.37 -25.05 -0.24
N GLN A 4 -27.25 -24.09 -0.47
CA GLN A 4 -27.47 -23.61 -1.81
C GLN A 4 -26.18 -22.95 -2.24
N ASN A 5 -25.47 -23.53 -3.21
CA ASN A 5 -24.34 -22.88 -3.87
C ASN A 5 -24.88 -21.60 -4.51
N GLU A 6 -24.68 -20.45 -3.87
CA GLU A 6 -24.97 -19.16 -4.48
C GLU A 6 -23.89 -18.87 -5.53
N THR A 7 -24.24 -19.11 -6.79
CA THR A 7 -23.39 -18.67 -7.90
C THR A 7 -23.35 -17.14 -7.93
N SER A 8 -22.16 -16.57 -7.98
CA SER A 8 -21.97 -15.12 -8.14
C SER A 8 -21.56 -14.79 -9.56
N GLU A 9 -22.16 -13.76 -10.15
CA GLU A 9 -21.78 -13.24 -11.47
C GLU A 9 -21.12 -11.88 -11.31
N ILE A 10 -19.95 -11.70 -11.94
CA ILE A 10 -19.14 -10.49 -11.86
C ILE A 10 -18.82 -10.03 -13.27
N ASP A 11 -19.17 -8.79 -13.59
CA ASP A 11 -18.81 -8.12 -14.82
C ASP A 11 -17.68 -7.11 -14.59
N LEU A 12 -16.65 -7.19 -15.44
CA LEU A 12 -15.46 -6.37 -15.41
C LEU A 12 -15.23 -5.76 -16.79
N LEU A 13 -14.63 -4.58 -16.87
CA LEU A 13 -14.28 -3.96 -18.15
C LEU A 13 -12.76 -3.80 -18.28
N TYR A 14 -12.25 -4.22 -19.42
CA TYR A 14 -10.85 -4.10 -19.83
C TYR A 14 -10.73 -3.31 -21.12
N GLU A 15 -9.67 -2.52 -21.26
CA GLU A 15 -9.36 -1.82 -22.50
C GLU A 15 -8.32 -2.59 -23.31
N GLY A 16 -8.74 -3.31 -24.33
CA GLY A 16 -7.87 -4.07 -25.22
C GLY A 16 -7.27 -3.21 -26.35
N ASN A 17 -6.21 -3.73 -26.97
CA ASN A 17 -5.50 -3.08 -28.07
C ASN A 17 -5.07 -4.03 -29.19
N ASP A 18 -5.80 -5.12 -29.39
CA ASP A 18 -5.52 -6.23 -30.32
C ASP A 18 -4.17 -6.92 -30.00
N LYS A 19 -3.85 -7.04 -28.70
CA LYS A 19 -2.67 -7.75 -28.20
C LYS A 19 -3.05 -8.69 -27.08
N LEU A 20 -2.11 -9.57 -26.76
CA LEU A 20 -2.17 -10.41 -25.57
C LEU A 20 -2.05 -9.53 -24.33
N GLU A 21 -3.06 -9.60 -23.45
CA GLU A 21 -3.14 -8.83 -22.20
C GLU A 21 -3.31 -9.80 -21.04
N LYS A 22 -2.57 -9.55 -19.95
CA LYS A 22 -2.77 -10.25 -18.68
C LYS A 22 -4.04 -9.71 -18.03
N ILE A 23 -5.00 -10.58 -17.73
CA ILE A 23 -6.28 -10.21 -17.12
C ILE A 23 -6.50 -10.85 -15.74
N PHE A 24 -5.75 -11.91 -15.41
CA PHE A 24 -5.71 -12.54 -14.09
C PHE A 24 -4.28 -12.94 -13.72
N GLY A 25 -4.00 -13.05 -12.43
CA GLY A 25 -2.77 -13.66 -11.94
C GLY A 25 -2.74 -15.16 -12.19
N GLU A 26 -1.55 -15.71 -12.41
CA GLU A 26 -1.38 -17.13 -12.71
C GLU A 26 -1.81 -18.01 -11.52
N ASP A 27 -1.36 -17.66 -10.29
CA ASP A 27 -1.69 -18.39 -9.07
C ASP A 27 -3.22 -18.43 -8.84
N PHE A 28 -3.91 -17.30 -9.05
CA PHE A 28 -5.36 -17.24 -8.93
C PHE A 28 -6.06 -18.14 -9.98
N VAL A 29 -5.57 -18.18 -11.22
CA VAL A 29 -6.09 -19.03 -12.29
C VAL A 29 -5.92 -20.49 -11.92
N ASP A 30 -4.73 -20.90 -11.47
CA ASP A 30 -4.42 -22.29 -11.14
C ASP A 30 -5.29 -22.81 -9.98
N GLU A 31 -5.57 -21.97 -8.97
CA GLU A 31 -6.42 -22.34 -7.84
C GLU A 31 -7.91 -22.43 -8.21
N ASN A 32 -8.38 -21.75 -9.28
CA ASN A 32 -9.79 -21.56 -9.55
C ASN A 32 -10.30 -22.16 -10.87
N GLN A 33 -9.52 -23.01 -11.57
CA GLN A 33 -9.86 -23.63 -12.87
C GLN A 33 -11.25 -24.28 -12.88
N ASP A 34 -11.61 -25.01 -11.82
CA ASP A 34 -12.88 -25.73 -11.73
C ASP A 34 -14.00 -24.87 -11.12
N ASN A 35 -13.67 -23.77 -10.45
CA ASN A 35 -14.58 -22.92 -9.71
C ASN A 35 -15.17 -21.77 -10.52
N ILE A 36 -14.47 -21.32 -11.56
CA ILE A 36 -14.84 -20.13 -12.33
C ILE A 36 -15.11 -20.49 -13.79
N GLU A 37 -16.24 -20.03 -14.32
CA GLU A 37 -16.49 -19.97 -15.75
C GLU A 37 -16.27 -18.55 -16.26
N LEU A 38 -15.51 -18.45 -17.35
CA LEU A 38 -15.14 -17.19 -17.96
C LEU A 38 -15.89 -16.95 -19.27
N TYR A 39 -16.37 -15.73 -19.45
CA TYR A 39 -16.94 -15.24 -20.70
C TYR A 39 -16.26 -13.93 -21.11
N ILE A 40 -15.79 -13.85 -22.36
CA ILE A 40 -15.20 -12.65 -22.95
C ILE A 40 -16.14 -12.18 -24.05
N ASN A 41 -16.68 -10.97 -23.91
CA ASN A 41 -17.66 -10.40 -24.85
C ASN A 41 -18.84 -11.34 -25.14
N GLY A 42 -19.27 -12.13 -24.15
CA GLY A 42 -20.38 -13.09 -24.21
C GLY A 42 -20.00 -14.47 -24.72
N GLU A 43 -18.77 -14.71 -25.17
CA GLU A 43 -18.28 -16.03 -25.61
C GLU A 43 -17.60 -16.75 -24.46
N LYS A 44 -17.92 -18.03 -24.22
CA LYS A 44 -17.29 -18.85 -23.19
C LYS A 44 -15.84 -19.15 -23.57
N ASN A 45 -14.93 -18.98 -22.62
CA ASN A 45 -13.50 -19.21 -22.77
C ASN A 45 -12.98 -20.14 -21.66
N GLU A 46 -11.81 -20.72 -21.84
CA GLU A 46 -11.04 -21.39 -20.79
C GLU A 46 -10.50 -20.33 -19.83
N LEU A 47 -10.44 -20.62 -18.53
CA LEU A 47 -9.84 -19.69 -17.56
C LEU A 47 -8.31 -19.75 -17.68
N THR A 48 -7.69 -18.70 -18.22
CA THR A 48 -6.24 -18.53 -18.32
C THR A 48 -5.85 -17.13 -17.83
N SER A 49 -4.56 -16.86 -17.66
CA SER A 49 -4.07 -15.55 -17.20
C SER A 49 -4.08 -14.48 -18.30
N GLU A 50 -3.93 -14.87 -19.55
CA GLU A 50 -3.73 -13.95 -20.68
C GLU A 50 -4.71 -14.21 -21.83
N TYR A 51 -5.17 -13.12 -22.46
CA TYR A 51 -6.08 -13.17 -23.62
C TYR A 51 -5.77 -12.08 -24.64
N GLU A 52 -5.98 -12.38 -25.91
CA GLU A 52 -5.97 -11.37 -26.97
C GLU A 52 -7.29 -10.58 -26.92
N LEU A 53 -7.26 -9.41 -26.29
CA LEU A 53 -8.42 -8.53 -26.19
C LEU A 53 -8.53 -7.64 -27.42
N LYS A 54 -9.74 -7.56 -28.00
CA LYS A 54 -10.04 -6.67 -29.13
C LYS A 54 -9.80 -5.21 -28.75
N LYS A 55 -9.42 -4.39 -29.71
CA LYS A 55 -9.25 -2.96 -29.51
C LYS A 55 -10.55 -2.32 -28.97
N GLY A 56 -10.41 -1.54 -27.90
CA GLY A 56 -11.50 -0.89 -27.18
C GLY A 56 -11.96 -1.69 -25.96
N ILE A 57 -13.18 -1.44 -25.51
CA ILE A 57 -13.70 -2.03 -24.26
C ILE A 57 -14.13 -3.47 -24.50
N ASN A 58 -13.65 -4.37 -23.65
CA ASN A 58 -14.04 -5.77 -23.56
C ASN A 58 -14.76 -6.03 -22.24
N ASN A 59 -15.88 -6.72 -22.30
CA ASN A 59 -16.60 -7.22 -21.13
C ASN A 59 -16.06 -8.60 -20.76
N ILE A 60 -15.59 -8.73 -19.52
CA ILE A 60 -15.13 -9.98 -18.93
C ILE A 60 -16.14 -10.36 -17.86
N LYS A 61 -16.88 -11.47 -18.05
CA LYS A 61 -17.83 -11.99 -17.08
C LYS A 61 -17.30 -13.25 -16.43
N LEU A 62 -17.26 -13.26 -15.10
CA LEU A 62 -16.96 -14.42 -14.28
C LEU A 62 -18.27 -14.99 -13.70
N VAL A 63 -18.43 -16.30 -13.78
CA VAL A 63 -19.47 -17.03 -13.06
C VAL A 63 -18.77 -17.93 -12.03
N ILE A 64 -18.84 -17.54 -10.77
CA ILE A 64 -18.19 -18.20 -9.64
C ILE A 64 -19.17 -19.19 -9.06
N LYS A 65 -18.80 -20.49 -9.04
CA LYS A 65 -19.68 -21.60 -8.63
C LYS A 65 -19.73 -21.78 -7.11
N ASN A 66 -18.61 -21.51 -6.43
CA ASN A 66 -18.48 -21.64 -4.99
C ASN A 66 -17.82 -20.38 -4.41
N LYS A 67 -18.00 -20.11 -3.11
CA LYS A 67 -17.36 -18.97 -2.43
C LYS A 67 -15.85 -19.02 -2.62
N LEU A 68 -15.25 -17.85 -2.83
CA LEU A 68 -13.81 -17.68 -2.88
C LEU A 68 -13.31 -17.43 -1.44
N GLU A 69 -12.30 -18.17 -1.02
CA GLU A 69 -11.66 -18.02 0.30
C GLU A 69 -10.36 -17.21 0.20
N ASN A 70 -9.78 -17.11 -1.01
CA ASN A 70 -8.57 -16.40 -1.32
C ASN A 70 -8.76 -15.57 -2.59
N LEU A 71 -8.45 -14.28 -2.54
CA LEU A 71 -8.46 -13.38 -3.70
C LEU A 71 -7.05 -12.90 -4.06
N SER A 72 -6.00 -13.45 -3.42
CA SER A 72 -4.62 -13.07 -3.70
C SER A 72 -4.33 -13.21 -5.19
N PHE A 73 -3.65 -12.23 -5.74
CA PHE A 73 -3.22 -12.15 -7.13
C PHE A 73 -4.34 -12.16 -8.20
N MET A 74 -5.64 -12.04 -7.81
CA MET A 74 -6.74 -12.19 -8.79
C MET A 74 -6.55 -11.30 -10.02
N PHE A 75 -6.13 -10.05 -9.86
CA PHE A 75 -5.90 -9.11 -10.97
C PHE A 75 -4.44 -8.66 -11.06
N ASP A 76 -3.51 -9.50 -10.58
CA ASP A 76 -2.07 -9.20 -10.61
C ASP A 76 -1.60 -8.89 -12.04
N GLU A 77 -0.95 -7.72 -12.21
CA GLU A 77 -0.46 -7.18 -13.48
C GLU A 77 -1.53 -6.94 -14.57
N SER A 78 -2.82 -6.85 -14.17
CA SER A 78 -3.93 -6.55 -15.08
C SER A 78 -3.98 -5.06 -15.45
N LYS A 79 -3.00 -4.61 -16.23
CA LYS A 79 -2.74 -3.18 -16.55
C LYS A 79 -3.90 -2.49 -17.26
N THR A 80 -4.73 -3.23 -17.97
CA THR A 80 -5.81 -2.73 -18.80
C THR A 80 -7.19 -2.84 -18.14
N LEU A 81 -7.25 -3.28 -16.88
CA LEU A 81 -8.46 -3.30 -16.06
C LEU A 81 -8.96 -1.86 -15.81
N LYS A 82 -10.19 -1.55 -16.26
CA LYS A 82 -10.79 -0.22 -16.22
C LYS A 82 -11.92 -0.08 -15.22
N ASN A 83 -12.75 -1.11 -15.09
CA ASN A 83 -13.93 -1.05 -14.24
C ASN A 83 -14.13 -2.37 -13.49
N ILE A 84 -14.40 -2.27 -12.21
CA ILE A 84 -14.60 -3.36 -11.27
C ILE A 84 -15.98 -3.31 -10.59
N ASP A 85 -16.95 -2.62 -11.16
CA ASP A 85 -18.29 -2.42 -10.56
C ASP A 85 -18.99 -3.74 -10.20
N GLY A 86 -18.70 -4.81 -10.94
CA GLY A 86 -19.20 -6.14 -10.66
C GLY A 86 -18.75 -6.71 -9.32
N LEU A 87 -17.57 -6.30 -8.82
CA LEU A 87 -17.03 -6.80 -7.54
C LEU A 87 -17.87 -6.41 -6.33
N LYS A 88 -18.76 -5.42 -6.43
CA LYS A 88 -19.67 -5.06 -5.33
C LYS A 88 -20.59 -6.20 -4.87
N TYR A 89 -20.76 -7.22 -5.70
CA TYR A 89 -21.57 -8.41 -5.40
C TYR A 89 -20.75 -9.60 -4.89
N LEU A 90 -19.42 -9.49 -4.86
CA LEU A 90 -18.56 -10.55 -4.39
C LEU A 90 -18.66 -10.69 -2.87
N ASN A 91 -18.95 -11.91 -2.40
CA ASN A 91 -18.91 -12.22 -0.98
C ASN A 91 -17.46 -12.47 -0.54
N THR A 92 -16.93 -11.59 0.34
CA THR A 92 -15.55 -11.62 0.83
C THR A 92 -15.46 -12.06 2.30
N GLU A 93 -16.56 -12.49 2.92
CA GLU A 93 -16.62 -12.75 4.37
C GLU A 93 -15.63 -13.83 4.85
N ASN A 94 -15.22 -14.76 3.96
CA ASN A 94 -14.32 -15.86 4.29
C ASN A 94 -12.88 -15.61 3.82
N CYS A 95 -12.61 -14.46 3.18
CA CYS A 95 -11.28 -14.18 2.66
C CYS A 95 -10.33 -13.80 3.80
N GLU A 96 -9.17 -14.44 3.82
CA GLU A 96 -8.08 -14.19 4.79
C GLU A 96 -6.93 -13.38 4.18
N SER A 97 -6.81 -13.36 2.84
CA SER A 97 -5.75 -12.65 2.13
C SER A 97 -6.26 -11.91 0.89
N PHE A 98 -5.77 -10.68 0.73
CA PHE A 98 -5.91 -9.84 -0.47
C PHE A 98 -4.53 -9.47 -1.03
N GLU A 99 -3.52 -10.33 -0.79
CA GLU A 99 -2.17 -10.09 -1.28
C GLU A 99 -2.16 -9.85 -2.79
N SER A 100 -1.58 -8.72 -3.20
CA SER A 100 -1.39 -8.35 -4.61
C SER A 100 -2.66 -8.41 -5.48
N LEU A 101 -3.86 -8.28 -4.85
CA LEU A 101 -5.15 -8.45 -5.53
C LEU A 101 -5.28 -7.55 -6.77
N PHE A 102 -4.85 -6.30 -6.72
CA PHE A 102 -4.85 -5.33 -7.81
C PHE A 102 -3.43 -4.83 -8.14
N ASN A 103 -2.39 -5.61 -7.80
CA ASN A 103 -1.03 -5.21 -8.12
C ASN A 103 -0.88 -4.93 -9.61
N GLY A 104 -0.24 -3.81 -9.97
CA GLY A 104 0.00 -3.44 -11.37
C GLY A 104 -1.24 -3.00 -12.17
N CYS A 105 -2.44 -2.89 -11.56
CA CYS A 105 -3.64 -2.40 -12.23
C CYS A 105 -3.54 -0.90 -12.54
N SER A 106 -2.60 -0.52 -13.39
CA SER A 106 -2.22 0.88 -13.64
C SER A 106 -3.31 1.75 -14.29
N SER A 107 -4.32 1.13 -14.90
CA SER A 107 -5.47 1.84 -15.49
C SER A 107 -6.66 1.97 -14.55
N LEU A 108 -6.62 1.36 -13.35
CA LEU A 108 -7.71 1.41 -12.38
C LEU A 108 -7.76 2.78 -11.71
N THR A 109 -8.91 3.46 -11.81
CA THR A 109 -9.12 4.81 -11.27
C THR A 109 -10.17 4.86 -10.16
N ASP A 110 -11.10 3.92 -10.12
CA ASP A 110 -12.23 3.89 -9.19
C ASP A 110 -12.34 2.51 -8.51
N ILE A 111 -12.37 2.51 -7.19
CA ILE A 111 -12.52 1.32 -6.35
C ILE A 111 -13.78 1.35 -5.49
N LYS A 112 -14.79 2.15 -5.88
CA LYS A 112 -16.05 2.28 -5.14
C LYS A 112 -16.79 0.96 -4.97
N ALA A 113 -16.62 0.03 -5.88
CA ALA A 113 -17.20 -1.31 -5.79
C ALA A 113 -16.78 -2.07 -4.52
N LEU A 114 -15.65 -1.68 -3.90
CA LEU A 114 -15.10 -2.34 -2.71
C LEU A 114 -15.66 -1.77 -1.39
N GLU A 115 -16.48 -0.69 -1.43
CA GLU A 115 -16.96 0.05 -0.26
C GLU A 115 -17.61 -0.84 0.82
N ASN A 116 -18.33 -1.88 0.38
CA ASN A 116 -19.11 -2.74 1.26
C ASN A 116 -18.50 -4.14 1.46
N TRP A 117 -17.26 -4.34 1.05
CA TRP A 117 -16.60 -5.61 1.27
C TRP A 117 -16.42 -5.88 2.77
N ASN A 118 -16.72 -7.11 3.18
CA ASN A 118 -16.38 -7.58 4.52
C ASN A 118 -14.95 -8.05 4.55
N VAL A 119 -14.07 -7.25 5.15
CA VAL A 119 -12.63 -7.52 5.26
C VAL A 119 -12.21 -7.92 6.68
N SER A 120 -13.19 -8.21 7.55
CA SER A 120 -12.93 -8.41 8.99
C SER A 120 -12.11 -9.67 9.31
N ASN A 121 -11.99 -10.60 8.38
CA ASN A 121 -11.16 -11.80 8.53
C ASN A 121 -9.80 -11.68 7.81
N VAL A 122 -9.60 -10.62 7.04
CA VAL A 122 -8.35 -10.45 6.29
C VAL A 122 -7.22 -10.04 7.21
N THR A 123 -6.12 -10.79 7.14
CA THR A 123 -4.87 -10.53 7.87
C THR A 123 -3.77 -10.00 6.96
N ASN A 124 -3.80 -10.33 5.67
CA ASN A 124 -2.77 -9.97 4.69
C ASN A 124 -3.34 -9.03 3.61
N PHE A 125 -2.89 -7.76 3.65
CA PHE A 125 -3.19 -6.71 2.65
C PHE A 125 -1.97 -6.33 1.81
N ARG A 126 -0.90 -7.14 1.85
CA ARG A 126 0.38 -6.87 1.19
C ARG A 126 0.20 -6.59 -0.30
N GLY A 127 0.69 -5.42 -0.76
CA GLY A 127 0.69 -5.05 -2.17
C GLY A 127 -0.68 -4.95 -2.83
N MET A 128 -1.80 -4.89 -2.07
CA MET A 128 -3.15 -4.98 -2.62
C MET A 128 -3.41 -4.01 -3.78
N PHE A 129 -2.90 -2.78 -3.70
CA PHE A 129 -3.03 -1.75 -4.75
C PHE A 129 -1.65 -1.28 -5.27
N GLN A 130 -0.61 -2.09 -5.09
CA GLN A 130 0.74 -1.78 -5.56
C GLN A 130 0.69 -1.46 -7.06
N GLY A 131 1.32 -0.36 -7.49
CA GLY A 131 1.37 0.00 -8.90
C GLY A 131 0.06 0.49 -9.52
N CYS A 132 -1.01 0.70 -8.75
CA CYS A 132 -2.24 1.34 -9.22
C CYS A 132 -2.01 2.83 -9.48
N SER A 133 -1.17 3.16 -10.46
CA SER A 133 -0.63 4.51 -10.68
C SER A 133 -1.68 5.56 -11.04
N SER A 134 -2.86 5.15 -11.54
CA SER A 134 -3.99 6.04 -11.85
C SER A 134 -4.99 6.20 -10.70
N LEU A 135 -4.83 5.45 -9.59
CA LEU A 135 -5.73 5.53 -8.45
C LEU A 135 -5.46 6.83 -7.67
N SER A 136 -6.44 7.71 -7.62
CA SER A 136 -6.32 9.04 -7.00
C SER A 136 -7.08 9.19 -5.68
N GLU A 137 -8.10 8.36 -5.45
CA GLU A 137 -9.00 8.44 -4.30
C GLU A 137 -9.28 7.05 -3.72
N ILE A 138 -9.30 6.95 -2.39
CA ILE A 138 -9.53 5.70 -1.65
C ILE A 138 -10.57 5.83 -0.53
N GLU A 139 -11.44 6.86 -0.59
CA GLU A 139 -12.48 7.11 0.40
C GLU A 139 -13.44 5.94 0.58
N SER A 140 -13.63 5.12 -0.43
CA SER A 140 -14.44 3.89 -0.36
C SER A 140 -13.94 2.87 0.67
N LEU A 141 -12.68 2.97 1.09
CA LEU A 141 -12.09 2.07 2.10
C LEU A 141 -12.39 2.51 3.56
N GLN A 142 -13.05 3.65 3.77
CA GLN A 142 -13.22 4.26 5.10
C GLN A 142 -13.98 3.40 6.12
N ASN A 143 -14.82 2.47 5.66
CA ASN A 143 -15.65 1.62 6.50
C ASN A 143 -15.09 0.20 6.67
N TRP A 144 -13.92 -0.09 6.13
CA TRP A 144 -13.30 -1.40 6.25
C TRP A 144 -12.88 -1.69 7.70
N ASP A 145 -13.32 -2.84 8.24
CA ASP A 145 -12.88 -3.33 9.56
C ASP A 145 -11.58 -4.14 9.40
N VAL A 146 -10.45 -3.44 9.42
CA VAL A 146 -9.12 -4.04 9.22
C VAL A 146 -8.44 -4.47 10.54
N LYS A 147 -9.20 -4.60 11.63
CA LYS A 147 -8.67 -4.87 12.99
C LYS A 147 -7.84 -6.16 13.10
N ASN A 148 -7.95 -7.08 12.16
CA ASN A 148 -7.17 -8.31 12.10
C ASN A 148 -5.99 -8.22 11.12
N GLY A 149 -5.83 -7.11 10.41
CA GLY A 149 -4.71 -6.89 9.48
C GLY A 149 -3.37 -6.91 10.21
N GLU A 150 -2.45 -7.70 9.71
CA GLU A 150 -1.09 -7.88 10.22
C GLU A 150 -0.04 -7.34 9.24
N ASP A 151 -0.25 -7.53 7.93
CA ASP A 151 0.68 -7.06 6.88
C ASP A 151 0.00 -6.06 5.93
N PHE A 152 0.47 -4.80 5.97
CA PHE A 152 0.07 -3.70 5.08
C PHE A 152 1.23 -3.26 4.16
N SER A 153 2.32 -4.04 4.11
CA SER A 153 3.51 -3.72 3.32
C SER A 153 3.16 -3.53 1.84
N PHE A 154 3.74 -2.55 1.19
CA PHE A 154 3.56 -2.22 -0.24
C PHE A 154 2.11 -1.88 -0.66
N MET A 155 1.14 -1.77 0.27
CA MET A 155 -0.29 -1.75 -0.07
C MET A 155 -0.65 -0.69 -1.12
N PHE A 156 -0.04 0.49 -1.08
CA PHE A 156 -0.24 1.59 -2.03
C PHE A 156 1.06 2.01 -2.72
N GLN A 157 2.09 1.15 -2.72
CA GLN A 157 3.36 1.46 -3.39
C GLN A 157 3.12 1.83 -4.86
N GLY A 158 3.69 2.93 -5.31
CA GLY A 158 3.56 3.37 -6.71
C GLY A 158 2.18 3.90 -7.10
N CYS A 159 1.28 4.19 -6.15
CA CYS A 159 0.03 4.91 -6.41
C CYS A 159 0.31 6.40 -6.66
N LYS A 160 0.93 6.71 -7.79
CA LYS A 160 1.49 8.02 -8.11
C LYS A 160 0.46 9.16 -8.14
N SER A 161 -0.81 8.84 -8.44
CA SER A 161 -1.90 9.82 -8.50
C SER A 161 -2.59 10.07 -7.16
N LEU A 162 -2.25 9.31 -6.10
CA LEU A 162 -2.89 9.42 -4.79
C LEU A 162 -2.48 10.71 -4.08
N THR A 163 -3.45 11.58 -3.77
CA THR A 163 -3.19 12.91 -3.18
C THR A 163 -3.42 12.96 -1.67
N ASN A 164 -4.32 12.13 -1.17
CA ASN A 164 -4.66 11.99 0.24
C ASN A 164 -5.09 10.55 0.55
N ILE A 165 -5.12 10.22 1.83
CA ILE A 165 -5.46 8.89 2.34
C ILE A 165 -6.60 8.93 3.36
N ASN A 166 -7.56 9.84 3.18
CA ASN A 166 -8.69 10.03 4.11
C ASN A 166 -9.53 8.77 4.31
N GLY A 167 -9.58 7.88 3.33
CA GLY A 167 -10.23 6.57 3.44
C GLY A 167 -9.64 5.66 4.52
N LEU A 168 -8.43 5.95 5.04
CA LEU A 168 -7.79 5.13 6.09
C LEU A 168 -8.01 5.67 7.50
N LYS A 169 -8.73 6.79 7.66
CA LYS A 169 -8.85 7.52 8.93
C LYS A 169 -9.42 6.68 10.08
N ASN A 170 -10.33 5.76 9.78
CA ASN A 170 -11.03 4.96 10.78
C ASN A 170 -10.42 3.57 10.98
N TRP A 171 -9.32 3.28 10.30
CA TRP A 171 -8.71 1.95 10.36
C TRP A 171 -8.09 1.69 11.73
N ASN A 172 -8.39 0.52 12.29
CA ASN A 172 -7.70 -0.01 13.45
C ASN A 172 -6.57 -0.92 12.98
N VAL A 173 -5.34 -0.41 13.00
CA VAL A 173 -4.14 -1.12 12.55
C VAL A 173 -3.31 -1.68 13.73
N SER A 174 -3.92 -1.80 14.92
CA SER A 174 -3.20 -2.14 16.14
C SER A 174 -2.55 -3.53 16.15
N LYS A 175 -2.89 -4.42 15.21
CA LYS A 175 -2.21 -5.70 15.00
C LYS A 175 -1.15 -5.65 13.90
N GLY A 176 -1.07 -4.54 13.16
CA GLY A 176 -0.14 -4.39 12.04
C GLY A 176 1.32 -4.48 12.49
N GLU A 177 2.07 -5.34 11.85
CA GLU A 177 3.50 -5.54 12.03
C GLU A 177 4.32 -4.99 10.86
N GLY A 178 3.85 -5.21 9.62
CA GLY A 178 4.49 -4.77 8.37
C GLY A 178 3.84 -3.50 7.81
N PHE A 179 4.63 -2.43 7.68
CA PHE A 179 4.25 -1.17 7.03
C PHE A 179 5.31 -0.72 6.01
N ASP A 180 6.26 -1.60 5.67
CA ASP A 180 7.33 -1.28 4.75
C ASP A 180 6.78 -0.93 3.36
N SER A 181 7.33 0.10 2.78
CA SER A 181 6.98 0.63 1.45
C SER A 181 5.49 0.93 1.23
N MET A 182 4.68 1.05 2.31
CA MET A 182 3.22 1.16 2.19
C MET A 182 2.77 2.30 1.27
N PHE A 183 3.46 3.43 1.27
CA PHE A 183 3.19 4.59 0.42
C PHE A 183 4.38 4.99 -0.45
N GLU A 184 5.37 4.11 -0.62
CA GLU A 184 6.53 4.38 -1.47
C GLU A 184 6.09 4.80 -2.87
N GLY A 185 6.70 5.86 -3.41
CA GLY A 185 6.39 6.36 -4.75
C GLY A 185 5.00 6.99 -4.91
N CYS A 186 4.29 7.31 -3.81
CA CYS A 186 3.08 8.12 -3.85
C CYS A 186 3.48 9.60 -4.03
N GLU A 187 3.94 9.96 -5.23
CA GLU A 187 4.60 11.24 -5.53
C GLU A 187 3.71 12.46 -5.23
N LEU A 188 2.38 12.35 -5.38
CA LEU A 188 1.42 13.43 -5.14
C LEU A 188 0.80 13.42 -3.74
N LEU A 189 1.16 12.44 -2.88
CA LEU A 189 0.64 12.34 -1.52
C LEU A 189 1.15 13.51 -0.67
N SER A 190 0.23 14.38 -0.25
CA SER A 190 0.54 15.57 0.56
C SER A 190 -0.23 15.63 1.87
N ASP A 191 -1.33 14.90 2.01
CA ASP A 191 -2.17 14.88 3.21
C ASP A 191 -2.22 13.47 3.83
N ILE A 192 -1.56 13.34 4.99
CA ILE A 192 -1.51 12.10 5.77
C ILE A 192 -2.22 12.21 7.12
N ARG A 193 -3.14 13.19 7.29
CA ARG A 193 -3.89 13.39 8.55
C ARG A 193 -4.70 12.16 9.00
N ALA A 194 -5.04 11.28 8.08
CA ALA A 194 -5.69 10.01 8.40
C ALA A 194 -4.88 9.12 9.36
N LEU A 195 -3.55 9.27 9.40
CA LEU A 195 -2.65 8.46 10.21
C LEU A 195 -2.51 8.96 11.65
N GLU A 196 -3.09 10.13 12.02
CA GLU A 196 -2.89 10.78 13.32
C GLU A 196 -3.23 9.88 14.53
N PHE A 197 -4.22 9.01 14.37
CA PHE A 197 -4.71 8.15 15.45
C PHE A 197 -4.41 6.67 15.26
N TRP A 198 -3.56 6.33 14.29
CA TRP A 198 -3.14 4.95 14.11
C TRP A 198 -2.31 4.46 15.29
N ASP A 199 -2.69 3.32 15.84
CA ASP A 199 -1.88 2.60 16.81
C ASP A 199 -0.93 1.64 16.06
N VAL A 200 0.31 2.10 15.90
CA VAL A 200 1.38 1.33 15.23
C VAL A 200 2.32 0.66 16.24
N SER A 201 1.86 0.48 17.49
CA SER A 201 2.71 -0.02 18.57
C SER A 201 3.24 -1.43 18.38
N ASN A 202 2.61 -2.25 17.53
CA ASN A 202 3.12 -3.56 17.12
C ASN A 202 3.99 -3.52 15.86
N GLY A 203 4.03 -2.37 15.16
CA GLY A 203 4.83 -2.20 13.95
C GLY A 203 6.33 -2.39 14.21
N ASN A 204 6.94 -3.27 13.45
CA ASN A 204 8.36 -3.55 13.55
C ASN A 204 9.15 -3.11 12.32
N ASN A 205 8.53 -3.04 11.13
CA ASN A 205 9.17 -2.64 9.88
C ASN A 205 8.47 -1.42 9.26
N PHE A 206 9.21 -0.29 9.15
CA PHE A 206 8.79 0.96 8.53
C PHE A 206 9.72 1.36 7.37
N GLU A 207 10.51 0.39 6.85
CA GLU A 207 11.42 0.62 5.73
C GLU A 207 10.69 1.27 4.56
N SER A 208 11.26 2.36 4.04
CA SER A 208 10.78 3.02 2.82
C SER A 208 9.29 3.43 2.83
N MET A 209 8.63 3.50 4.03
CA MET A 209 7.17 3.70 4.10
C MET A 209 6.68 4.91 3.31
N PHE A 210 7.46 5.99 3.25
CA PHE A 210 7.17 7.22 2.49
C PHE A 210 8.28 7.57 1.49
N LEU A 211 9.11 6.59 1.09
CA LEU A 211 10.16 6.81 0.08
C LEU A 211 9.52 7.41 -1.19
N GLU A 212 10.13 8.47 -1.74
CA GLU A 212 9.65 9.16 -2.96
C GLU A 212 8.27 9.84 -2.83
N CYS A 213 7.75 10.07 -1.62
CA CYS A 213 6.59 10.92 -1.40
C CYS A 213 7.00 12.40 -1.55
N SER A 214 7.32 12.82 -2.77
CA SER A 214 7.96 14.12 -3.04
C SER A 214 7.10 15.35 -2.69
N SER A 215 5.77 15.20 -2.63
CA SER A 215 4.83 16.25 -2.22
C SER A 215 4.56 16.29 -0.70
N LEU A 216 5.07 15.32 0.07
CA LEU A 216 4.85 15.24 1.52
C LEU A 216 5.67 16.31 2.24
N SER A 217 5.00 17.28 2.84
CA SER A 217 5.64 18.40 3.54
C SER A 217 5.29 18.48 5.03
N ASP A 218 4.18 17.89 5.46
CA ASP A 218 3.71 17.90 6.86
C ASP A 218 3.57 16.46 7.38
N ILE A 219 4.42 16.12 8.35
CA ILE A 219 4.43 14.83 9.06
C ILE A 219 3.95 14.95 10.50
N LYS A 220 3.28 16.05 10.86
CA LYS A 220 2.71 16.25 12.20
C LYS A 220 1.75 15.12 12.63
N PRO A 221 0.96 14.49 11.74
CA PRO A 221 0.15 13.33 12.11
C PRO A 221 0.93 12.17 12.73
N LEU A 222 2.24 12.07 12.48
CA LEU A 222 3.08 10.98 13.02
C LEU A 222 3.64 11.30 14.43
N GLU A 223 3.40 12.51 14.97
CA GLU A 223 3.97 12.97 16.26
C GLU A 223 3.67 12.02 17.43
N ARG A 224 2.49 11.38 17.39
CA ARG A 224 2.02 10.51 18.48
C ARG A 224 2.26 9.04 18.28
N TRP A 225 2.87 8.66 17.17
CA TRP A 225 3.13 7.27 16.89
C TRP A 225 4.04 6.64 17.94
N ASN A 226 3.64 5.49 18.47
CA ASN A 226 4.48 4.67 19.31
C ASN A 226 5.25 3.68 18.43
N VAL A 227 6.48 4.03 18.09
CA VAL A 227 7.38 3.21 17.25
C VAL A 227 8.40 2.41 18.07
N ALA A 228 8.11 2.17 19.35
CA ALA A 228 9.08 1.54 20.27
C ALA A 228 9.47 0.11 19.87
N ASN A 229 8.64 -0.59 19.11
CA ASN A 229 8.94 -1.93 18.57
C ASN A 229 9.58 -1.87 17.17
N GLY A 230 9.63 -0.69 16.55
CA GLY A 230 10.24 -0.49 15.25
C GLY A 230 11.74 -0.78 15.27
N ASN A 231 12.17 -1.67 14.39
CA ASN A 231 13.58 -2.01 14.24
C ASN A 231 14.17 -1.50 12.91
N ASN A 232 13.37 -1.33 11.86
CA ASN A 232 13.85 -0.90 10.56
C ASN A 232 13.14 0.38 10.08
N PHE A 233 13.92 1.46 9.92
CA PHE A 233 13.49 2.78 9.42
C PHE A 233 14.27 3.19 8.17
N MET A 234 14.97 2.22 7.50
CA MET A 234 15.78 2.49 6.32
C MET A 234 14.95 3.18 5.24
N GLY A 235 15.44 4.30 4.73
CA GLY A 235 14.80 5.06 3.65
C GLY A 235 13.40 5.61 3.94
N MET A 236 12.91 5.58 5.19
CA MET A 236 11.49 5.85 5.51
C MET A 236 10.95 7.15 4.90
N PHE A 237 11.77 8.20 4.83
CA PHE A 237 11.41 9.49 4.23
C PHE A 237 12.38 9.89 3.11
N SER A 238 13.16 8.95 2.57
CA SER A 238 14.09 9.26 1.49
C SER A 238 13.35 9.88 0.31
N LYS A 239 13.95 10.89 -0.32
CA LYS A 239 13.40 11.64 -1.45
C LYS A 239 12.06 12.37 -1.16
N CYS A 240 11.68 12.55 0.10
CA CYS A 240 10.61 13.47 0.48
C CYS A 240 11.07 14.92 0.28
N SER A 241 11.21 15.36 -0.96
CA SER A 241 11.89 16.61 -1.32
C SER A 241 11.19 17.87 -0.79
N SER A 242 9.88 17.81 -0.48
CA SER A 242 9.11 18.90 0.14
C SER A 242 9.17 18.91 1.67
N LEU A 243 9.74 17.87 2.31
CA LEU A 243 9.78 17.75 3.76
C LEU A 243 10.84 18.71 4.34
N SER A 244 10.40 19.72 5.09
CA SER A 244 11.26 20.76 5.65
C SER A 244 11.39 20.73 7.17
N ASP A 245 10.42 20.11 7.87
CA ASP A 245 10.38 20.03 9.34
C ASP A 245 10.11 18.60 9.81
N ILE A 246 11.04 18.06 10.59
CA ILE A 246 10.95 16.74 11.23
C ILE A 246 10.80 16.83 12.75
N THR A 247 10.45 18.03 13.26
CA THR A 247 10.16 18.24 14.70
C THR A 247 9.11 17.28 15.26
N PRO A 248 8.08 16.83 14.51
CA PRO A 248 7.14 15.84 15.00
C PRO A 248 7.75 14.52 15.47
N LEU A 249 8.95 14.18 14.99
CA LEU A 249 9.64 12.93 15.35
C LEU A 249 10.47 13.07 16.65
N GLU A 250 10.49 14.26 17.28
CA GLU A 250 11.32 14.58 18.46
C GLU A 250 11.20 13.56 19.61
N TYR A 251 10.01 12.99 19.78
CA TYR A 251 9.71 12.09 20.91
C TYR A 251 9.56 10.62 20.52
N TRP A 252 9.87 10.27 19.29
CA TRP A 252 9.86 8.87 18.88
C TRP A 252 10.88 8.07 19.71
N ASN A 253 10.44 6.94 20.27
CA ASN A 253 11.33 6.00 20.91
C ASN A 253 11.87 5.03 19.85
N VAL A 254 13.08 5.30 19.38
CA VAL A 254 13.76 4.49 18.36
C VAL A 254 14.86 3.60 18.95
N SER A 255 14.78 3.30 20.25
CA SER A 255 15.85 2.57 20.96
C SER A 255 16.04 1.12 20.49
N ASN A 256 15.05 0.54 19.84
CA ASN A 256 15.13 -0.78 19.22
C ASN A 256 15.50 -0.72 17.73
N GLY A 257 15.54 0.48 17.14
CA GLY A 257 15.91 0.67 15.74
C GLY A 257 17.37 0.32 15.49
N ASP A 258 17.62 -0.49 14.48
CA ASP A 258 18.96 -0.86 14.02
C ASP A 258 19.26 -0.40 12.59
N GLY A 259 18.24 -0.06 11.77
CA GLY A 259 18.36 0.39 10.38
C GLY A 259 17.93 1.85 10.19
N PHE A 260 18.87 2.79 9.95
CA PHE A 260 18.61 4.20 9.67
C PHE A 260 19.21 4.68 8.35
N THR A 261 19.83 3.79 7.58
CA THR A 261 20.45 4.11 6.29
C THR A 261 19.45 4.83 5.39
N PHE A 262 19.85 5.97 4.81
CA PHE A 262 19.05 6.79 3.90
C PHE A 262 17.71 7.32 4.46
N MET A 263 17.44 7.27 5.79
CA MET A 263 16.13 7.60 6.34
C MET A 263 15.58 8.95 5.87
N PHE A 264 16.43 9.95 5.68
CA PHE A 264 16.09 11.29 5.18
C PHE A 264 16.92 11.69 3.96
N SER A 265 17.56 10.74 3.28
CA SER A 265 18.37 11.04 2.09
C SER A 265 17.54 11.79 1.04
N GLU A 266 18.15 12.74 0.34
CA GLU A 266 17.52 13.56 -0.70
C GLU A 266 16.28 14.39 -0.21
N CYS A 267 16.10 14.58 1.10
CA CYS A 267 15.14 15.55 1.65
C CYS A 267 15.66 16.99 1.42
N SER A 268 15.58 17.45 0.18
CA SER A 268 16.25 18.69 -0.27
C SER A 268 15.72 19.98 0.39
N SER A 269 14.51 19.95 0.98
CA SER A 269 13.94 21.08 1.74
C SER A 269 14.25 21.03 3.24
N LEU A 270 14.90 19.97 3.75
CA LEU A 270 15.15 19.81 5.17
C LEU A 270 16.22 20.80 5.68
N THR A 271 15.86 21.59 6.71
CA THR A 271 16.73 22.67 7.20
C THR A 271 17.16 22.53 8.66
N ASN A 272 16.54 21.62 9.43
CA ASN A 272 16.81 21.51 10.87
C ASN A 272 16.59 20.09 11.37
N ILE A 273 17.64 19.52 11.99
CA ILE A 273 17.65 18.16 12.54
C ILE A 273 17.92 18.13 14.05
N LYS A 274 18.00 19.29 14.72
CA LYS A 274 18.39 19.40 16.14
C LYS A 274 17.50 18.62 17.09
N LYS A 275 16.22 18.44 16.74
CA LYS A 275 15.26 17.72 17.59
C LYS A 275 15.58 16.24 17.73
N LEU A 276 16.24 15.64 16.74
CA LEU A 276 16.69 14.26 16.77
C LEU A 276 17.78 13.99 17.83
N GLN A 277 18.41 15.01 18.39
CA GLN A 277 19.36 14.86 19.50
C GLN A 277 18.78 14.14 20.73
N LYS A 278 17.44 14.04 20.83
CA LYS A 278 16.75 13.31 21.90
C LYS A 278 16.63 11.80 21.65
N TRP A 279 16.86 11.37 20.44
CA TRP A 279 16.77 9.95 20.11
C TRP A 279 17.84 9.13 20.84
N ASN A 280 17.43 7.97 21.33
CA ASN A 280 18.37 6.94 21.79
C ASN A 280 18.64 5.99 20.62
N VAL A 281 19.83 6.07 20.07
CA VAL A 281 20.23 5.34 18.85
C VAL A 281 21.36 4.34 19.11
N GLN A 282 21.53 3.88 20.35
CA GLN A 282 22.68 3.05 20.75
C GLN A 282 22.79 1.72 20.00
N ASN A 283 21.68 1.20 19.48
CA ASN A 283 21.64 -0.05 18.70
C ASN A 283 21.66 0.21 17.18
N GLY A 284 21.58 1.49 16.77
CA GLY A 284 21.41 1.85 15.36
C GLY A 284 22.68 1.74 14.52
N GLN A 285 22.46 1.58 13.22
CA GLN A 285 23.48 1.50 12.17
C GLN A 285 23.05 2.33 10.95
N GLY A 286 24.01 2.62 10.05
CA GLY A 286 23.72 3.27 8.76
C GLY A 286 23.51 4.77 8.86
N PHE A 287 24.05 5.44 9.87
CA PHE A 287 23.83 6.88 10.09
C PHE A 287 24.57 7.78 9.11
N GLU A 288 25.70 7.33 8.54
CA GLU A 288 26.55 8.09 7.62
C GLU A 288 25.79 8.57 6.37
N ASP A 289 24.84 7.80 5.88
CA ASP A 289 24.03 8.12 4.70
C ASP A 289 22.62 8.61 5.06
N MET A 290 22.30 8.73 6.35
CA MET A 290 20.96 9.09 6.84
C MET A 290 20.45 10.41 6.24
N PHE A 291 21.34 11.37 5.99
CA PHE A 291 21.05 12.70 5.44
C PHE A 291 21.76 12.96 4.12
N ALA A 292 22.15 11.91 3.39
CA ALA A 292 22.83 12.07 2.10
C ALA A 292 21.99 12.98 1.18
N ASP A 293 22.65 13.88 0.46
CA ASP A 293 22.03 14.81 -0.49
C ASP A 293 20.93 15.75 0.06
N CYS A 294 20.89 15.99 1.39
CA CYS A 294 20.08 17.02 2.03
C CYS A 294 20.70 18.40 1.81
N SER A 295 20.51 19.01 0.65
CA SER A 295 21.26 20.17 0.14
C SER A 295 21.19 21.45 1.02
N LEU A 296 20.19 21.57 1.91
CA LEU A 296 20.03 22.72 2.82
C LEU A 296 20.61 22.47 4.23
N LEU A 297 20.96 21.23 4.57
CA LEU A 297 21.66 20.92 5.82
C LEU A 297 23.15 21.23 5.67
N LYS A 298 23.77 21.67 6.76
CA LYS A 298 25.22 21.87 6.82
C LYS A 298 25.88 20.64 7.44
N ASP A 299 27.03 20.24 6.91
CA ASP A 299 27.83 19.15 7.47
C ASP A 299 28.11 19.34 8.97
N SER A 300 28.29 20.62 9.43
CA SER A 300 28.50 20.93 10.84
C SER A 300 27.30 20.58 11.72
N GLU A 301 26.06 20.66 11.20
CA GLU A 301 24.85 20.33 11.96
C GLU A 301 24.67 18.81 12.05
N ILE A 302 25.02 18.09 10.99
CA ILE A 302 25.03 16.61 10.94
C ILE A 302 26.11 16.09 11.91
N ASN A 303 27.31 16.64 11.85
CA ASN A 303 28.41 16.26 12.74
C ASN A 303 28.07 16.53 14.22
N GLU A 304 27.45 17.69 14.54
CA GLU A 304 26.99 17.99 15.92
C GLU A 304 25.97 16.94 16.41
N LEU A 305 25.07 16.49 15.55
CA LEU A 305 24.09 15.45 15.87
C LEU A 305 24.78 14.11 16.15
N PHE A 306 25.69 13.69 15.28
CA PHE A 306 26.43 12.43 15.41
C PHE A 306 27.35 12.41 16.63
N GLU A 307 28.02 13.52 16.93
CA GLU A 307 28.79 13.69 18.18
C GLU A 307 27.86 13.52 19.41
N LYS A 308 26.65 14.08 19.36
CA LYS A 308 25.68 13.96 20.45
C LYS A 308 25.23 12.49 20.63
N TRP A 309 25.06 11.75 19.56
CA TRP A 309 24.74 10.33 19.57
C TRP A 309 25.95 9.45 19.87
N LYS A 310 27.17 9.98 19.82
CA LYS A 310 28.46 9.29 20.02
C LYS A 310 28.73 8.20 18.96
N ILE A 311 28.41 8.49 17.73
CA ILE A 311 28.64 7.65 16.54
C ILE A 311 29.60 8.35 15.57
#